data_cb67421ac310dc62bb639424e9f8478a
#
_entry.id   cb67421ac310dc62bb639424e9f8478a
#
_cell.length_a   1.000
_cell.length_b   1.000
_cell.length_c   1.000
_cell.angle_alpha   90.00
_cell.angle_beta   90.00
_cell.angle_gamma   90.00
#
_symmetry.space_group_name_H-M   'P 1'
#
loop_
_entity.id
_entity.type
_entity.pdbx_description
1 polymer ?
#
loop_
_entity_poly.entity_id
_entity_poly.type
_entity_poly.pdbx_seq_one_letter_code
_entity_poly.pdbx_strand_id
1 'polypeptide(L)'
;PNELARKGTCLKHPIFSRYRSETELLRYMRKLSDRDLALDRAMIPLGSCTMKLNATAEMIPVTWPEFGALHPFAPADQAMGYSELFDDLKKWLVEITGYDAVSLQPNSGAQGEYAGLLAIRGYHHARGDLNRTVCLIPSSAHGTNPASAQMVGMDVVVVNCDSDGNVDVDDLRAKAEKH
;
A
#
# COMPACT_ATOMS: atom_id res chain seq x y z
N PRO A 1 -35.46 -6.38 -7.59
CA PRO A 1 -34.85 -5.10 -7.15
C PRO A 1 -35.57 -4.50 -5.95
N ASN A 2 -36.91 -4.67 -5.84
CA ASN A 2 -37.69 -4.07 -4.74
C ASN A 2 -37.45 -4.74 -3.36
N GLU A 3 -37.03 -5.99 -3.33
CA GLU A 3 -36.75 -6.70 -2.08
C GLU A 3 -35.48 -6.19 -1.36
N LEU A 4 -34.56 -5.63 -2.12
CA LEU A 4 -33.31 -5.02 -1.60
C LEU A 4 -33.49 -3.54 -1.24
N ALA A 5 -34.65 -2.95 -1.55
CA ALA A 5 -34.91 -1.55 -1.23
C ALA A 5 -35.06 -1.36 0.30
N ARG A 6 -34.38 -0.37 0.83
CA ARG A 6 -34.50 -0.01 2.24
C ARG A 6 -35.89 0.48 2.58
N LYS A 7 -36.59 -0.19 3.49
CA LYS A 7 -37.93 0.16 3.95
C LYS A 7 -37.98 1.10 5.16
N GLY A 8 -36.85 1.24 5.85
CA GLY A 8 -36.70 2.09 7.05
C GLY A 8 -36.03 3.43 6.78
N THR A 9 -36.25 4.41 7.65
CA THR A 9 -35.52 5.68 7.63
C THR A 9 -34.05 5.47 7.94
N CYS A 10 -33.17 6.09 7.17
CA CYS A 10 -31.73 6.09 7.39
C CYS A 10 -31.23 7.52 7.71
N LEU A 11 -29.98 7.63 8.19
CA LEU A 11 -29.33 8.91 8.47
C LEU A 11 -30.17 9.85 9.34
N LYS A 12 -30.71 9.30 10.43
CA LYS A 12 -31.61 10.01 11.34
C LYS A 12 -30.93 11.11 12.17
N HIS A 13 -29.60 11.06 12.30
CA HIS A 13 -28.90 12.07 13.08
C HIS A 13 -29.05 13.45 12.42
N PRO A 14 -29.32 14.52 13.18
CA PRO A 14 -29.62 15.86 12.65
C PRO A 14 -28.53 16.41 11.73
N ILE A 15 -27.28 15.96 11.88
CA ILE A 15 -26.15 16.40 11.07
C ILE A 15 -26.36 16.14 9.56
N PHE A 16 -27.05 15.07 9.20
CA PHE A 16 -27.32 14.70 7.80
C PHE A 16 -28.40 15.56 7.15
N SER A 17 -29.09 16.40 7.94
CA SER A 17 -30.11 17.30 7.43
C SER A 17 -29.83 18.77 7.70
N ARG A 18 -28.82 19.09 8.54
CA ARG A 18 -28.52 20.44 8.97
C ARG A 18 -27.76 21.25 7.93
N TYR A 19 -26.71 20.66 7.35
CA TYR A 19 -25.78 21.36 6.44
C TYR A 19 -26.23 21.16 4.99
N ARG A 20 -27.05 22.08 4.50
CA ARG A 20 -27.72 21.98 3.19
C ARG A 20 -27.13 22.86 2.11
N SER A 21 -26.31 23.85 2.45
CA SER A 21 -25.58 24.67 1.50
C SER A 21 -24.11 24.26 1.44
N GLU A 22 -23.47 24.52 0.31
CA GLU A 22 -22.04 24.28 0.12
C GLU A 22 -21.19 24.99 1.19
N THR A 23 -21.48 26.26 1.45
CA THR A 23 -20.75 27.05 2.45
C THR A 23 -20.88 26.47 3.86
N GLU A 24 -22.09 26.05 4.26
CA GLU A 24 -22.30 25.44 5.59
C GLU A 24 -21.57 24.09 5.70
N LEU A 25 -21.59 23.28 4.64
CA LEU A 25 -20.89 22.02 4.60
C LEU A 25 -19.37 22.21 4.69
N LEU A 26 -18.80 23.13 3.93
CA LEU A 26 -17.37 23.46 3.98
C LEU A 26 -16.93 23.92 5.37
N ARG A 27 -17.70 24.81 6.01
CA ARG A 27 -17.43 25.26 7.38
C ARG A 27 -17.53 24.12 8.40
N TYR A 28 -18.47 23.22 8.20
CA TYR A 28 -18.61 22.04 9.05
C TYR A 28 -17.44 21.06 8.88
N MET A 29 -17.02 20.78 7.65
CA MET A 29 -15.86 19.97 7.37
C MET A 29 -14.59 20.58 7.97
N ARG A 30 -14.41 21.89 7.84
CA ARG A 30 -13.30 22.60 8.48
C ARG A 30 -13.33 22.47 10.01
N LYS A 31 -14.49 22.65 10.63
CA LYS A 31 -14.65 22.48 12.08
C LYS A 31 -14.28 21.07 12.53
N LEU A 32 -14.56 20.04 11.74
CA LEU A 32 -14.16 18.66 12.05
C LEU A 32 -12.64 18.48 11.90
N SER A 33 -12.08 18.95 10.80
CA SER A 33 -10.64 18.84 10.55
C SER A 33 -9.79 19.62 11.57
N ASP A 34 -10.32 20.69 12.16
CA ASP A 34 -9.65 21.47 13.19
C ASP A 34 -9.58 20.81 14.57
N ARG A 35 -10.30 19.70 14.76
CA ARG A 35 -10.27 18.92 16.01
C ARG A 35 -9.12 17.95 16.11
N ASP A 36 -8.49 17.67 14.99
CA ASP A 36 -7.42 16.70 14.88
C ASP A 36 -6.27 17.24 14.03
N LEU A 37 -5.20 16.45 13.90
CA LEU A 37 -4.09 16.78 13.04
C LEU A 37 -4.53 16.85 11.58
N ALA A 38 -4.12 17.89 10.88
CA ALA A 38 -4.37 18.02 9.45
C ALA A 38 -3.07 18.37 8.73
N LEU A 39 -2.87 17.78 7.55
CA LEU A 39 -1.64 17.86 6.77
C LEU A 39 -1.34 19.29 6.26
N ASP A 40 -2.35 20.15 6.16
CA ASP A 40 -2.23 21.54 5.71
C ASP A 40 -1.70 22.49 6.80
N ARG A 41 -1.60 22.06 8.06
CA ARG A 41 -1.20 22.90 9.18
C ARG A 41 -0.39 22.22 10.29
N ALA A 42 -0.14 20.95 10.20
CA ALA A 42 0.61 20.21 11.21
C ALA A 42 1.46 19.11 10.57
N MET A 43 2.65 18.88 11.15
CA MET A 43 3.43 17.70 10.83
C MET A 43 2.87 16.51 11.60
N ILE A 44 2.60 15.43 10.89
CA ILE A 44 2.20 14.17 11.52
C ILE A 44 3.47 13.43 11.94
N PRO A 45 3.60 13.01 13.21
CA PRO A 45 4.81 12.36 13.73
C PRO A 45 4.96 10.90 13.30
N LEU A 46 4.30 10.49 12.24
CA LEU A 46 4.36 9.17 11.66
C LEU A 46 5.08 9.19 10.31
N GLY A 47 5.68 8.07 9.93
CA GLY A 47 6.42 7.94 8.70
C GLY A 47 5.56 8.04 7.43
N SER A 48 5.92 7.33 6.41
CA SER A 48 5.43 7.48 5.04
C SER A 48 3.93 7.34 4.80
N CYS A 49 3.21 6.65 5.64
CA CYS A 49 1.82 6.24 5.38
C CYS A 49 0.81 7.39 5.30
N THR A 50 1.13 8.54 5.86
CA THR A 50 0.21 9.67 6.01
C THR A 50 0.64 10.93 5.26
N MET A 51 1.85 10.97 4.69
CA MET A 51 2.45 12.18 4.13
C MET A 51 2.42 12.23 2.60
N LYS A 52 1.48 11.56 1.97
CA LYS A 52 1.36 11.51 0.50
C LYS A 52 0.52 12.67 -0.01
N LEU A 53 1.06 13.87 0.12
CA LEU A 53 0.45 15.07 -0.43
C LEU A 53 0.88 15.25 -1.87
N ASN A 54 -0.10 15.33 -2.77
CA ASN A 54 0.11 15.70 -4.16
C ASN A 54 -0.34 17.14 -4.38
N ALA A 55 0.32 17.86 -5.28
CA ALA A 55 -0.16 19.16 -5.71
C ALA A 55 -1.53 19.03 -6.39
N THR A 56 -2.41 20.01 -6.21
CA THR A 56 -3.74 19.98 -6.83
C THR A 56 -3.65 19.84 -8.36
N ALA A 57 -2.64 20.47 -8.98
CA ALA A 57 -2.42 20.36 -10.43
C ALA A 57 -2.06 18.93 -10.88
N GLU A 58 -1.40 18.13 -10.04
CA GLU A 58 -1.11 16.72 -10.31
C GLU A 58 -2.37 15.85 -10.19
N MET A 59 -3.33 16.26 -9.37
CA MET A 59 -4.57 15.54 -9.16
C MET A 59 -5.62 15.82 -10.25
N ILE A 60 -5.53 16.95 -10.95
CA ILE A 60 -6.51 17.34 -11.99
C ILE A 60 -6.68 16.28 -13.08
N PRO A 61 -5.61 15.71 -13.68
CA PRO A 61 -5.73 14.71 -14.74
C PRO A 61 -6.53 13.47 -14.33
N VAL A 62 -6.48 13.07 -13.07
CA VAL A 62 -7.24 11.91 -12.54
C VAL A 62 -8.76 12.09 -12.70
N THR A 63 -9.22 13.35 -12.75
CA THR A 63 -10.64 13.69 -12.92
C THR A 63 -11.11 13.72 -14.38
N TRP A 64 -10.19 13.66 -15.33
CA TRP A 64 -10.55 13.67 -16.74
C TRP A 64 -11.23 12.34 -17.14
N PRO A 65 -12.30 12.36 -17.94
CA PRO A 65 -12.98 11.14 -18.34
C PRO A 65 -12.09 10.13 -19.06
N GLU A 66 -11.11 10.60 -19.80
CA GLU A 66 -10.14 9.78 -20.54
C GLU A 66 -9.32 8.88 -19.60
N PHE A 67 -9.11 9.33 -18.35
CA PHE A 67 -8.44 8.54 -17.31
C PHE A 67 -9.45 7.88 -16.35
N GLY A 68 -10.39 8.64 -15.82
CA GLY A 68 -11.27 8.18 -14.75
C GLY A 68 -12.45 7.31 -15.19
N ALA A 69 -12.89 7.40 -16.45
CA ALA A 69 -14.05 6.67 -16.94
C ALA A 69 -13.75 5.34 -17.63
N LEU A 70 -12.48 4.98 -17.79
CA LEU A 70 -12.08 3.71 -18.37
C LEU A 70 -12.16 2.59 -17.34
N HIS A 71 -12.84 1.48 -17.69
CA HIS A 71 -12.92 0.32 -16.82
C HIS A 71 -11.56 -0.40 -16.71
N PRO A 72 -11.14 -0.87 -15.52
CA PRO A 72 -9.85 -1.56 -15.34
C PRO A 72 -9.66 -2.81 -16.21
N PHE A 73 -10.75 -3.46 -16.61
CA PHE A 73 -10.74 -4.64 -17.50
C PHE A 73 -11.24 -4.31 -18.92
N ALA A 74 -11.08 -3.06 -19.36
CA ALA A 74 -11.28 -2.75 -20.76
C ALA A 74 -10.31 -3.57 -21.64
N PRO A 75 -10.71 -3.96 -22.87
CA PRO A 75 -9.81 -4.63 -23.80
C PRO A 75 -8.52 -3.82 -24.02
N ALA A 76 -7.39 -4.51 -24.12
CA ALA A 76 -6.08 -3.87 -24.16
C ALA A 76 -5.91 -2.89 -25.33
N ASP A 77 -6.50 -3.22 -26.47
CA ASP A 77 -6.51 -2.36 -27.66
C ASP A 77 -7.29 -1.05 -27.49
N GLN A 78 -8.20 -1.01 -26.49
CA GLN A 78 -8.93 0.20 -26.11
C GLN A 78 -8.24 1.00 -24.99
N ALA A 79 -7.16 0.48 -24.43
CA ALA A 79 -6.42 1.06 -23.32
C ALA A 79 -4.93 1.29 -23.63
N MET A 80 -4.58 1.48 -24.90
CA MET A 80 -3.18 1.59 -25.34
C MET A 80 -2.42 2.73 -24.66
N GLY A 81 -3.07 3.89 -24.43
CA GLY A 81 -2.44 4.99 -23.70
C GLY A 81 -2.07 4.65 -22.27
N TYR A 82 -2.87 3.85 -21.57
CA TYR A 82 -2.51 3.33 -20.26
C TYR A 82 -1.35 2.35 -20.32
N SER A 83 -1.29 1.51 -21.34
CA SER A 83 -0.17 0.58 -21.52
C SER A 83 1.15 1.34 -21.71
N GLU A 84 1.16 2.38 -22.55
CA GLU A 84 2.31 3.24 -22.75
C GLU A 84 2.74 3.94 -21.45
N LEU A 85 1.78 4.52 -20.71
CA LEU A 85 2.03 5.15 -19.41
C LEU A 85 2.68 4.17 -18.41
N PHE A 86 2.18 2.94 -18.34
CA PHE A 86 2.74 1.93 -17.44
C PHE A 86 4.14 1.49 -17.85
N ASP A 87 4.38 1.34 -19.13
CA ASP A 87 5.69 0.91 -19.65
C ASP A 87 6.75 2.01 -19.45
N ASP A 88 6.39 3.26 -19.65
CA ASP A 88 7.31 4.38 -19.37
C ASP A 88 7.60 4.51 -17.89
N LEU A 89 6.58 4.41 -17.04
CA LEU A 89 6.78 4.44 -15.58
C LEU A 89 7.66 3.28 -15.10
N LYS A 90 7.47 2.06 -15.62
CA LYS A 90 8.34 0.92 -15.30
C LYS A 90 9.79 1.17 -15.72
N LYS A 91 10.03 1.71 -16.92
CA LYS A 91 11.37 2.06 -17.39
C LYS A 91 12.05 3.06 -16.45
N TRP A 92 11.35 4.12 -16.07
CA TRP A 92 11.88 5.11 -15.13
C TRP A 92 12.19 4.52 -13.77
N LEU A 93 11.31 3.68 -13.24
CA LEU A 93 11.53 3.02 -11.95
C LEU A 93 12.71 2.05 -12.00
N VAL A 94 12.89 1.29 -13.08
CA VAL A 94 14.05 0.43 -13.29
C VAL A 94 15.34 1.25 -13.32
N GLU A 95 15.35 2.36 -14.06
CA GLU A 95 16.51 3.25 -14.15
C GLU A 95 16.87 3.88 -12.80
N ILE A 96 15.88 4.34 -12.03
CA ILE A 96 16.09 4.98 -10.73
C ILE A 96 16.57 3.98 -9.67
N THR A 97 16.05 2.75 -9.67
CA THR A 97 16.31 1.77 -8.61
C THR A 97 17.44 0.80 -8.93
N GLY A 98 17.78 0.64 -10.22
CA GLY A 98 18.75 -0.35 -10.68
C GLY A 98 18.26 -1.80 -10.63
N TYR A 99 16.96 -2.03 -10.43
CA TYR A 99 16.38 -3.36 -10.53
C TYR A 99 16.18 -3.79 -11.99
N ASP A 100 16.14 -5.10 -12.23
CA ASP A 100 15.91 -5.65 -13.58
C ASP A 100 14.48 -5.46 -14.07
N ALA A 101 13.50 -5.43 -13.16
CA ALA A 101 12.10 -5.27 -13.47
C ALA A 101 11.31 -4.68 -12.30
N VAL A 102 10.17 -4.07 -12.63
CA VAL A 102 9.23 -3.48 -11.67
C VAL A 102 7.80 -3.90 -12.00
N SER A 103 7.02 -4.24 -10.98
CA SER A 103 5.58 -4.47 -11.08
C SER A 103 4.81 -3.30 -10.45
N LEU A 104 3.80 -2.82 -11.16
CA LEU A 104 2.87 -1.79 -10.67
C LEU A 104 1.58 -2.39 -10.08
N GLN A 105 1.49 -3.72 -9.94
CA GLN A 105 0.29 -4.41 -9.45
C GLN A 105 0.00 -4.17 -7.95
N PRO A 106 0.99 -4.19 -7.04
CA PRO A 106 0.74 -3.96 -5.63
C PRO A 106 0.17 -2.55 -5.37
N ASN A 107 -0.90 -2.48 -4.57
CA ASN A 107 -1.59 -1.22 -4.24
C ASN A 107 -1.06 -0.54 -2.96
N SER A 108 -0.15 -1.20 -2.24
CA SER A 108 0.45 -0.69 -1.00
C SER A 108 1.81 -1.33 -0.74
N GLY A 109 2.59 -0.76 0.20
CA GLY A 109 3.86 -1.35 0.62
C GLY A 109 3.69 -2.78 1.14
N ALA A 110 2.68 -3.03 1.96
CA ALA A 110 2.38 -4.37 2.48
C ALA A 110 2.06 -5.38 1.37
N GLN A 111 1.33 -4.98 0.34
CA GLN A 111 1.08 -5.83 -0.83
C GLN A 111 2.35 -6.06 -1.66
N GLY A 112 3.24 -5.07 -1.72
CA GLY A 112 4.55 -5.22 -2.35
C GLY A 112 5.42 -6.24 -1.63
N GLU A 113 5.47 -6.21 -0.29
CA GLU A 113 6.15 -7.21 0.52
C GLU A 113 5.59 -8.63 0.26
N TYR A 114 4.26 -8.76 0.31
CA TYR A 114 3.58 -10.02 0.06
C TYR A 114 3.87 -10.56 -1.34
N ALA A 115 3.76 -9.72 -2.37
CA ALA A 115 4.04 -10.10 -3.76
C ALA A 115 5.51 -10.53 -3.95
N GLY A 116 6.44 -9.80 -3.34
CA GLY A 116 7.87 -10.14 -3.37
C GLY A 116 8.16 -11.48 -2.72
N LEU A 117 7.59 -11.73 -1.54
CA LEU A 117 7.77 -13.02 -0.84
C LEU A 117 7.10 -14.18 -1.57
N LEU A 118 5.94 -13.96 -2.23
CA LEU A 118 5.34 -14.97 -3.11
C LEU A 118 6.25 -15.33 -4.28
N ALA A 119 6.87 -14.32 -4.90
CA ALA A 119 7.82 -14.54 -5.99
C ALA A 119 9.06 -15.32 -5.53
N ILE A 120 9.63 -14.96 -4.37
CA ILE A 120 10.77 -15.66 -3.76
C ILE A 120 10.42 -17.11 -3.46
N ARG A 121 9.27 -17.36 -2.83
CA ARG A 121 8.79 -18.69 -2.55
C ARG A 121 8.56 -19.50 -3.83
N GLY A 122 7.92 -18.88 -4.81
CA GLY A 122 7.69 -19.50 -6.13
C GLY A 122 9.00 -19.87 -6.83
N TYR A 123 10.01 -19.01 -6.75
CA TYR A 123 11.35 -19.29 -7.27
C TYR A 123 11.98 -20.52 -6.63
N HIS A 124 11.97 -20.61 -5.30
CA HIS A 124 12.52 -21.76 -4.58
C HIS A 124 11.75 -23.05 -4.91
N HIS A 125 10.43 -23.01 -4.92
CA HIS A 125 9.60 -24.17 -5.27
C HIS A 125 9.86 -24.66 -6.70
N ALA A 126 9.97 -23.75 -7.67
CA ALA A 126 10.24 -24.12 -9.06
C ALA A 126 11.60 -24.79 -9.27
N ARG A 127 12.55 -24.55 -8.36
CA ARG A 127 13.87 -25.18 -8.35
C ARG A 127 13.95 -26.47 -7.54
N GLY A 128 12.86 -26.84 -6.85
CA GLY A 128 12.83 -27.98 -5.95
C GLY A 128 13.41 -27.71 -4.55
N ASP A 129 13.72 -26.47 -4.23
CA ASP A 129 14.27 -26.03 -2.92
C ASP A 129 13.14 -25.92 -1.87
N LEU A 130 12.41 -27.00 -1.62
CA LEU A 130 11.23 -27.01 -0.75
C LEU A 130 11.54 -26.76 0.73
N ASN A 131 12.80 -26.85 1.13
CA ASN A 131 13.24 -26.64 2.51
C ASN A 131 13.49 -25.15 2.84
N ARG A 132 13.39 -24.27 1.87
CA ARG A 132 13.52 -22.81 2.06
C ARG A 132 12.22 -22.20 2.59
N THR A 133 11.85 -22.56 3.82
CA THR A 133 10.57 -22.18 4.45
C THR A 133 10.71 -21.14 5.54
N VAL A 134 11.93 -20.76 5.93
CA VAL A 134 12.19 -19.82 7.02
C VAL A 134 12.49 -18.42 6.48
N CYS A 135 11.87 -17.42 7.10
CA CYS A 135 12.17 -16.01 6.90
C CYS A 135 12.84 -15.43 8.15
N LEU A 136 14.12 -15.04 8.04
CA LEU A 136 14.86 -14.39 9.12
C LEU A 136 14.51 -12.90 9.15
N ILE A 137 13.96 -12.42 10.27
CA ILE A 137 13.44 -11.05 10.39
C ILE A 137 14.05 -10.39 11.63
N PRO A 138 14.66 -9.20 11.51
CA PRO A 138 15.21 -8.50 12.67
C PRO A 138 14.12 -8.07 13.66
N SER A 139 14.43 -8.07 14.95
CA SER A 139 13.50 -7.67 16.01
C SER A 139 13.02 -6.23 15.90
N SER A 140 13.76 -5.37 15.19
CA SER A 140 13.40 -3.98 14.89
C SER A 140 12.48 -3.83 13.66
N ALA A 141 12.16 -4.92 12.96
CA ALA A 141 11.34 -4.84 11.76
C ALA A 141 9.91 -4.39 12.07
N HIS A 142 9.31 -3.71 11.11
CA HIS A 142 7.89 -3.37 11.17
C HIS A 142 7.03 -4.64 11.22
N GLY A 143 5.90 -4.60 11.94
CA GLY A 143 5.00 -5.74 12.10
C GLY A 143 4.45 -6.33 10.79
N THR A 144 4.47 -5.58 9.70
CA THR A 144 4.08 -6.05 8.36
C THR A 144 5.02 -7.14 7.84
N ASN A 145 6.32 -7.07 8.15
CA ASN A 145 7.30 -8.04 7.64
C ASN A 145 7.02 -9.47 8.11
N PRO A 146 6.88 -9.76 9.43
CA PRO A 146 6.51 -11.10 9.87
C PRO A 146 5.11 -11.51 9.41
N ALA A 147 4.16 -10.58 9.34
CA ALA A 147 2.81 -10.88 8.85
C ALA A 147 2.82 -11.32 7.39
N SER A 148 3.53 -10.62 6.52
CA SER A 148 3.67 -10.97 5.11
C SER A 148 4.38 -12.32 4.92
N ALA A 149 5.42 -12.61 5.71
CA ALA A 149 6.10 -13.90 5.68
C ALA A 149 5.17 -15.07 6.05
N GLN A 150 4.37 -14.90 7.12
CA GLN A 150 3.38 -15.90 7.52
C GLN A 150 2.27 -16.09 6.47
N MET A 151 1.81 -15.00 5.86
CA MET A 151 0.78 -15.07 4.80
C MET A 151 1.22 -15.89 3.59
N VAL A 152 2.51 -15.88 3.24
CA VAL A 152 3.04 -16.73 2.17
C VAL A 152 3.42 -18.15 2.67
N GLY A 153 3.16 -18.48 3.94
CA GLY A 153 3.41 -19.78 4.51
C GLY A 153 4.88 -20.02 4.85
N MET A 154 5.61 -18.97 5.20
CA MET A 154 6.97 -19.06 5.76
C MET A 154 6.93 -19.01 7.29
N ASP A 155 7.83 -19.73 7.92
CA ASP A 155 8.09 -19.65 9.35
C ASP A 155 8.98 -18.44 9.66
N VAL A 156 8.59 -17.66 10.66
CA VAL A 156 9.34 -16.48 11.07
C VAL A 156 10.31 -16.84 12.18
N VAL A 157 11.58 -16.56 11.96
CA VAL A 157 12.64 -16.64 12.99
C VAL A 157 13.19 -15.24 13.20
N VAL A 158 13.03 -14.75 14.44
CA VAL A 158 13.47 -13.39 14.81
C VAL A 158 14.98 -13.37 15.02
N VAL A 159 15.64 -12.40 14.41
CA VAL A 159 17.07 -12.09 14.60
C VAL A 159 17.17 -10.91 15.56
N ASN A 160 18.07 -11.00 16.54
CA ASN A 160 18.27 -9.92 17.51
C ASN A 160 18.88 -8.67 16.86
N CYS A 161 18.64 -7.54 17.51
CA CYS A 161 19.33 -6.29 17.22
C CYS A 161 20.19 -5.90 18.43
N ASP A 162 21.25 -5.14 18.18
CA ASP A 162 22.08 -4.54 19.22
C ASP A 162 21.37 -3.33 19.88
N SER A 163 22.03 -2.69 20.86
CA SER A 163 21.50 -1.52 21.57
C SER A 163 21.29 -0.30 20.68
N ASP A 164 21.97 -0.25 19.54
CA ASP A 164 21.89 0.85 18.57
C ASP A 164 20.83 0.59 17.47
N GLY A 165 20.18 -0.58 17.52
CA GLY A 165 19.15 -0.98 16.58
C GLY A 165 19.68 -1.65 15.30
N ASN A 166 20.97 -1.92 15.20
CA ASN A 166 21.55 -2.66 14.09
C ASN A 166 21.29 -4.16 14.25
N VAL A 167 21.22 -4.86 13.13
CA VAL A 167 21.08 -6.32 13.14
C VAL A 167 22.31 -6.97 13.77
N ASP A 168 22.11 -7.83 14.75
CA ASP A 168 23.19 -8.68 15.31
C ASP A 168 23.60 -9.71 14.26
N VAL A 169 24.75 -9.46 13.63
CA VAL A 169 25.26 -10.29 12.52
C VAL A 169 25.65 -11.69 12.99
N ASP A 170 26.11 -11.85 14.23
CA ASP A 170 26.48 -13.15 14.76
C ASP A 170 25.23 -14.01 15.05
N ASP A 171 24.19 -13.41 15.62
CA ASP A 171 22.89 -14.06 15.77
C ASP A 171 22.26 -14.41 14.41
N LEU A 172 22.36 -13.49 13.43
CA LEU A 172 21.89 -13.75 12.05
C LEU A 172 22.61 -14.96 11.44
N ARG A 173 23.95 -15.02 11.57
CA ARG A 173 24.74 -16.14 11.05
C ARG A 173 24.35 -17.46 11.72
N ALA A 174 24.29 -17.47 13.05
CA ALA A 174 23.90 -18.67 13.80
C ALA A 174 22.52 -19.19 13.39
N LYS A 175 21.56 -18.29 13.17
CA LYS A 175 20.20 -18.67 12.74
C LYS A 175 20.15 -19.11 11.29
N ALA A 176 20.96 -18.51 10.41
CA ALA A 176 21.05 -18.93 9.02
C ALA A 176 21.71 -20.31 8.85
N GLU A 177 22.67 -20.65 9.74
CA GLU A 177 23.29 -21.98 9.75
C GLU A 177 22.36 -23.05 10.33
N LYS A 178 21.51 -22.67 11.27
CA LYS A 178 20.58 -23.59 11.96
C LYS A 178 19.36 -23.96 11.12
N HIS A 179 18.84 -23.02 10.33
CA HIS A 179 17.59 -23.12 9.59
C HIS A 179 17.80 -23.09 8.08
#